data_3e563c6c3fddd83d29a5f7666d8287d6
#
_entry.id   3e563c6c3fddd83d29a5f7666d8287d6
#
_cell.length_a   1.000
_cell.length_b   1.000
_cell.length_c   1.000
_cell.angle_alpha   90.00
_cell.angle_beta   90.00
_cell.angle_gamma   90.00
#
_symmetry.space_group_name_H-M   'P 1'
#
loop_
_entity.id
_entity.type
_entity.pdbx_description
1 polymer ?
#
loop_
_entity_poly.entity_id
_entity_poly.type
_entity_poly.pdbx_seq_one_letter_code
_entity_poly.pdbx_strand_id
1 'polypeptide(L)'
;MDNHYHFLIRTSHLPLHKLMRPLNSGYAGRYNRKYKRRGYLFQDRFKSVLCQEQEYAATLIKYLHLNPLRAGKVKSFEELGAWAWSGHDYLLGKEGAKGEKFQNREQALRFFGETESSAISSYLKFLLESCQTGNNEQAGELSFIEATEISGSCKGWPAVIGDPEFAKKALENYKDYLNRKHRKAEYNVVLEEVARRVCETYSISLEELM
;
A
#
# COMPACT_ATOMS: atom_id res chain seq x y z
N MET A 1 12.65 1.74 8.02
CA MET A 1 12.59 0.57 8.91
C MET A 1 13.70 -0.41 8.50
N ASP A 2 14.11 -1.37 9.35
CA ASP A 2 15.24 -2.25 9.02
C ASP A 2 14.88 -3.34 8.02
N ASN A 3 13.68 -3.90 8.16
CA ASN A 3 13.27 -5.10 7.44
C ASN A 3 11.94 -4.97 6.70
N HIS A 4 11.31 -3.79 6.72
CA HIS A 4 10.07 -3.51 6.02
C HIS A 4 9.97 -2.05 5.63
N TYR A 5 9.02 -1.73 4.78
CA TYR A 5 8.69 -0.37 4.34
C TYR A 5 7.17 -0.17 4.32
N HIS A 6 6.78 1.08 4.42
CA HIS A 6 5.39 1.49 4.31
C HIS A 6 5.23 2.49 3.17
N PHE A 7 4.16 2.36 2.41
CA PHE A 7 3.74 3.31 1.39
C PHE A 7 2.28 3.68 1.58
N LEU A 8 1.97 4.95 1.44
CA LEU A 8 0.62 5.41 1.15
C LEU A 8 0.52 5.64 -0.35
N ILE A 9 -0.35 4.89 -1.02
CA ILE A 9 -0.48 4.90 -2.46
C ILE A 9 -1.93 5.22 -2.82
N ARG A 10 -2.14 6.32 -3.53
CA ARG A 10 -3.42 6.58 -4.17
C ARG A 10 -3.47 5.82 -5.49
N THR A 11 -4.34 4.84 -5.55
CA THR A 11 -4.57 4.08 -6.79
C THR A 11 -5.56 4.80 -7.69
N SER A 12 -5.38 4.62 -9.01
CA SER A 12 -6.37 5.02 -10.01
C SER A 12 -7.01 3.76 -10.62
N HIS A 13 -7.13 3.72 -11.93
CA HIS A 13 -7.63 2.54 -12.67
C HIS A 13 -6.66 1.36 -12.73
N LEU A 14 -5.38 1.58 -12.37
CA LEU A 14 -4.38 0.51 -12.37
C LEU A 14 -4.40 -0.27 -11.04
N PRO A 15 -4.52 -1.60 -11.09
CA PRO A 15 -4.46 -2.43 -9.90
C PRO A 15 -3.09 -2.32 -9.18
N LEU A 16 -3.11 -2.26 -7.85
CA LEU A 16 -1.91 -2.08 -7.02
C LEU A 16 -0.78 -3.09 -7.33
N HIS A 17 -1.12 -4.33 -7.67
CA HIS A 17 -0.11 -5.35 -8.00
C HIS A 17 0.72 -5.02 -9.25
N LYS A 18 0.18 -4.24 -10.19
CA LYS A 18 0.91 -3.78 -11.38
C LYS A 18 2.03 -2.81 -11.03
N LEU A 19 1.91 -2.08 -9.92
CA LEU A 19 2.96 -1.23 -9.36
C LEU A 19 3.90 -2.04 -8.46
N MET A 20 3.35 -2.82 -7.54
CA MET A 20 4.15 -3.47 -6.49
C MET A 20 5.02 -4.62 -7.01
N ARG A 21 4.56 -5.35 -8.03
CA ARG A 21 5.34 -6.47 -8.59
C ARG A 21 6.68 -6.02 -9.18
N PRO A 22 6.74 -5.08 -10.13
CA PRO A 22 8.02 -4.61 -10.66
C PRO A 22 8.88 -3.90 -9.62
N LEU A 23 8.28 -3.16 -8.68
CA LEU A 23 8.98 -2.50 -7.59
C LEU A 23 9.74 -3.53 -6.72
N ASN A 24 9.03 -4.50 -6.18
CA ASN A 24 9.60 -5.49 -5.26
C ASN A 24 10.57 -6.44 -5.97
N SER A 25 10.22 -6.95 -7.15
CA SER A 25 11.10 -7.85 -7.90
C SER A 25 12.35 -7.13 -8.41
N GLY A 26 12.21 -5.89 -8.87
CA GLY A 26 13.34 -5.05 -9.29
C GLY A 26 14.29 -4.75 -8.14
N TYR A 27 13.76 -4.38 -6.97
CA TYR A 27 14.56 -4.17 -5.77
C TYR A 27 15.27 -5.46 -5.32
N ALA A 28 14.55 -6.57 -5.22
CA ALA A 28 15.10 -7.86 -4.81
C ALA A 28 16.21 -8.32 -5.75
N GLY A 29 16.03 -8.18 -7.06
CA GLY A 29 17.05 -8.53 -8.05
C GLY A 29 18.31 -7.69 -7.93
N ARG A 30 18.16 -6.36 -7.76
CA ARG A 30 19.30 -5.45 -7.53
C ARG A 30 20.02 -5.74 -6.22
N TYR A 31 19.29 -5.96 -5.14
CA TYR A 31 19.82 -6.27 -3.83
C TYR A 31 20.63 -7.59 -3.87
N ASN A 32 20.02 -8.65 -4.38
CA ASN A 32 20.67 -9.96 -4.48
C ASN A 32 21.95 -9.89 -5.33
N ARG A 33 21.94 -9.15 -6.44
CA ARG A 33 23.14 -8.95 -7.27
C ARG A 33 24.23 -8.18 -6.53
N LYS A 34 23.86 -7.07 -5.85
CA LYS A 34 24.81 -6.24 -5.10
C LYS A 34 25.48 -7.01 -3.99
N TYR A 35 24.74 -7.83 -3.27
CA TYR A 35 25.23 -8.56 -2.10
C TYR A 35 25.56 -10.04 -2.39
N LYS A 36 25.59 -10.44 -3.68
CA LYS A 36 25.87 -11.81 -4.14
C LYS A 36 25.01 -12.87 -3.43
N ARG A 37 23.75 -12.54 -3.13
CA ARG A 37 22.77 -13.43 -2.47
C ARG A 37 21.95 -14.19 -3.48
N ARG A 38 21.43 -15.36 -3.05
CA ARG A 38 20.45 -16.16 -3.79
C ARG A 38 19.18 -16.33 -2.94
N GLY A 39 18.07 -16.58 -3.58
CA GLY A 39 16.78 -16.80 -2.92
C GLY A 39 15.94 -15.55 -2.73
N TYR A 40 14.86 -15.68 -2.00
CA TYR A 40 13.87 -14.61 -1.79
C TYR A 40 14.45 -13.53 -0.86
N LEU A 41 14.20 -12.27 -1.21
CA LEU A 41 14.49 -11.13 -0.33
C LEU A 41 13.30 -10.80 0.56
N PHE A 42 12.11 -10.84 0.00
CA PHE A 42 10.86 -10.63 0.73
C PHE A 42 10.27 -12.00 1.10
N GLN A 43 9.86 -12.15 2.35
CA GLN A 43 9.29 -13.39 2.87
C GLN A 43 7.96 -13.71 2.22
N ASP A 44 7.12 -12.66 2.03
CA ASP A 44 5.79 -12.78 1.47
C ASP A 44 5.52 -11.69 0.42
N ARG A 45 4.34 -11.78 -0.20
CA ARG A 45 3.80 -10.67 -1.00
C ARG A 45 3.53 -9.46 -0.12
N PHE A 46 3.46 -8.27 -0.75
CA PHE A 46 3.06 -7.06 -0.03
C PHE A 46 1.68 -7.22 0.60
N LYS A 47 1.52 -6.65 1.78
CA LYS A 47 0.22 -6.51 2.45
C LYS A 47 -0.34 -5.13 2.10
N SER A 48 -1.64 -5.04 1.90
CA SER A 48 -2.31 -3.77 1.61
C SER A 48 -3.57 -3.63 2.46
N VAL A 49 -3.81 -2.41 2.87
CA VAL A 49 -5.03 -1.99 3.57
C VAL A 49 -5.68 -0.93 2.71
N LEU A 50 -6.98 -1.07 2.43
CA LEU A 50 -7.75 -0.06 1.74
C LEU A 50 -8.18 1.01 2.76
N CYS A 51 -7.88 2.27 2.48
CA CYS A 51 -8.17 3.37 3.39
C CYS A 51 -9.10 4.38 2.73
N GLN A 52 -10.09 4.85 3.48
CA GLN A 52 -10.96 5.96 3.09
C GLN A 52 -10.14 7.25 3.08
N GLU A 53 -10.07 7.91 1.91
CA GLU A 53 -9.10 8.97 1.68
C GLU A 53 -9.35 10.20 2.54
N GLN A 54 -10.59 10.71 2.55
CA GLN A 54 -10.90 12.02 3.14
C GLN A 54 -10.70 12.06 4.65
N GLU A 55 -11.12 11.03 5.34
CA GLU A 55 -11.11 10.98 6.81
C GLU A 55 -9.77 10.51 7.38
N TYR A 56 -9.03 9.69 6.64
CA TYR A 56 -7.87 8.99 7.20
C TYR A 56 -6.52 9.39 6.59
N ALA A 57 -6.48 10.09 5.43
CA ALA A 57 -5.22 10.40 4.75
C ALA A 57 -4.24 11.19 5.62
N ALA A 58 -4.69 12.25 6.30
CA ALA A 58 -3.84 13.03 7.20
C ALA A 58 -3.26 12.18 8.34
N THR A 59 -4.09 11.33 8.95
CA THR A 59 -3.68 10.41 10.02
C THR A 59 -2.68 9.36 9.52
N LEU A 60 -2.88 8.83 8.32
CA LEU A 60 -1.96 7.88 7.71
C LEU A 60 -0.62 8.50 7.33
N ILE A 61 -0.62 9.73 6.79
CA ILE A 61 0.61 10.49 6.52
C ILE A 61 1.38 10.70 7.83
N LYS A 62 0.69 11.15 8.90
CA LYS A 62 1.26 11.28 10.24
C LYS A 62 1.87 9.97 10.73
N TYR A 63 1.11 8.89 10.66
CA TYR A 63 1.57 7.57 11.08
C TYR A 63 2.86 7.15 10.36
N LEU A 64 2.89 7.26 9.03
CA LEU A 64 4.04 6.89 8.21
C LEU A 64 5.27 7.73 8.56
N HIS A 65 5.09 9.03 8.74
CA HIS A 65 6.21 9.94 8.99
C HIS A 65 6.73 9.84 10.43
N LEU A 66 5.90 9.52 11.42
CA LEU A 66 6.34 9.28 12.80
C LEU A 66 6.88 7.86 13.06
N ASN A 67 6.73 6.94 12.12
CA ASN A 67 7.20 5.56 12.26
C ASN A 67 8.69 5.44 12.65
N PRO A 68 9.64 6.21 12.05
CA PRO A 68 11.04 6.13 12.45
C PRO A 68 11.26 6.52 13.91
N LEU A 69 10.54 7.52 14.42
CA LEU A 69 10.61 7.96 15.81
C LEU A 69 10.05 6.89 16.76
N ARG A 70 8.86 6.36 16.45
CA ARG A 70 8.23 5.28 17.22
C ARG A 70 9.05 4.00 17.27
N ALA A 71 9.74 3.67 16.19
CA ALA A 71 10.62 2.52 16.11
C ALA A 71 12.03 2.77 16.70
N GLY A 72 12.27 3.92 17.32
CA GLY A 72 13.55 4.29 17.90
C GLY A 72 14.70 4.42 16.89
N LYS A 73 14.40 4.66 15.61
CA LYS A 73 15.41 4.88 14.56
C LYS A 73 15.95 6.29 14.60
N VAL A 74 15.16 7.21 15.09
CA VAL A 74 15.53 8.59 15.44
C VAL A 74 15.04 8.86 16.87
N LYS A 75 15.74 9.72 17.58
CA LYS A 75 15.50 9.97 19.00
C LYS A 75 14.68 11.23 19.26
N SER A 76 14.62 12.12 18.29
CA SER A 76 13.91 13.39 18.41
C SER A 76 13.20 13.78 17.12
N PHE A 77 12.33 14.79 17.25
CA PHE A 77 11.62 15.35 16.11
C PHE A 77 12.57 16.06 15.13
N GLU A 78 13.64 16.65 15.64
CA GLU A 78 14.69 17.29 14.83
C GLU A 78 15.43 16.24 13.99
N GLU A 79 15.78 15.11 14.59
CA GLU A 79 16.41 13.99 13.87
C GLU A 79 15.48 13.41 12.80
N LEU A 80 14.16 13.40 13.04
CA LEU A 80 13.17 12.98 12.05
C LEU A 80 13.24 13.86 10.79
N GLY A 81 13.40 15.18 10.98
CA GLY A 81 13.57 16.14 9.89
C GLY A 81 14.85 15.95 9.07
N ALA A 82 15.83 15.20 9.56
CA ALA A 82 17.05 14.83 8.85
C ALA A 82 17.03 13.38 8.32
N TRP A 83 15.97 12.62 8.63
CA TRP A 83 15.87 11.21 8.28
C TRP A 83 15.53 11.00 6.81
N ALA A 84 16.54 10.67 6.02
CA ALA A 84 16.44 10.56 4.55
C ALA A 84 15.57 9.40 4.03
N TRP A 85 15.06 8.53 4.90
CA TRP A 85 14.26 7.35 4.53
C TRP A 85 12.78 7.50 4.87
N SER A 86 12.32 8.73 5.01
CA SER A 86 10.90 9.06 5.12
C SER A 86 10.52 10.14 4.09
N GLY A 87 9.22 10.34 3.88
CA GLY A 87 8.72 11.40 3.02
C GLY A 87 8.61 12.75 3.72
N HIS A 88 8.96 12.82 4.99
CA HIS A 88 8.77 14.00 5.83
C HIS A 88 9.57 15.21 5.36
N ASP A 89 10.85 15.05 5.04
CA ASP A 89 11.74 16.11 4.56
C ASP A 89 11.26 16.73 3.24
N TYR A 90 10.76 15.90 2.32
CA TYR A 90 10.20 16.35 1.06
C TYR A 90 8.86 17.09 1.26
N LEU A 91 8.02 16.61 2.18
CA LEU A 91 6.75 17.29 2.47
C LEU A 91 6.99 18.72 3.02
N LEU A 92 8.07 18.91 3.77
CA LEU A 92 8.50 20.22 4.26
C LEU A 92 9.13 21.12 3.19
N GLY A 93 9.33 20.65 1.97
CA GLY A 93 9.93 21.40 0.87
C GLY A 93 11.44 21.57 0.97
N LYS A 94 12.15 20.65 1.65
CA LYS A 94 13.61 20.69 1.72
C LYS A 94 14.23 20.34 0.37
N GLU A 95 15.16 21.17 -0.07
CA GLU A 95 15.92 20.94 -1.30
C GLU A 95 16.71 19.63 -1.24
N GLY A 96 16.75 18.90 -2.35
CA GLY A 96 17.44 17.61 -2.43
C GLY A 96 16.80 16.45 -1.66
N ALA A 97 15.59 16.65 -1.14
CA ALA A 97 14.85 15.57 -0.48
C ALA A 97 14.61 14.39 -1.43
N LYS A 98 14.89 13.19 -0.97
CA LYS A 98 14.80 11.97 -1.81
C LYS A 98 13.39 11.65 -2.29
N GLY A 99 12.38 12.20 -1.63
CA GLY A 99 10.96 12.04 -1.97
C GLY A 99 10.53 12.72 -3.27
N GLU A 100 11.26 13.71 -3.78
CA GLU A 100 10.89 14.53 -4.92
C GLU A 100 10.47 13.75 -6.17
N LYS A 101 11.09 12.62 -6.43
CA LYS A 101 10.85 11.85 -7.67
C LYS A 101 9.60 10.97 -7.65
N PHE A 102 8.99 10.72 -6.50
CA PHE A 102 7.89 9.76 -6.38
C PHE A 102 6.75 10.17 -5.46
N GLN A 103 6.90 11.27 -4.71
CA GLN A 103 5.83 11.78 -3.85
C GLN A 103 5.03 12.87 -4.55
N ASN A 104 3.73 12.83 -4.41
CA ASN A 104 2.85 13.93 -4.78
C ASN A 104 2.66 14.85 -3.58
N ARG A 105 3.60 15.78 -3.40
CA ARG A 105 3.66 16.72 -2.28
C ARG A 105 2.41 17.60 -2.20
N GLU A 106 2.00 18.17 -3.33
CA GLU A 106 0.82 19.04 -3.42
C GLU A 106 -0.42 18.31 -2.91
N GLN A 107 -0.65 17.10 -3.38
CA GLN A 107 -1.80 16.30 -2.98
C GLN A 107 -1.75 15.91 -1.49
N ALA A 108 -0.58 15.60 -0.96
CA ALA A 108 -0.41 15.29 0.46
C ALA A 108 -0.67 16.52 1.35
N LEU A 109 -0.21 17.69 0.93
CA LEU A 109 -0.41 18.94 1.69
C LEU A 109 -1.87 19.40 1.71
N ARG A 110 -2.66 19.10 0.68
CA ARG A 110 -4.10 19.46 0.63
C ARG A 110 -4.93 18.91 1.80
N PHE A 111 -4.47 17.84 2.43
CA PHE A 111 -5.12 17.30 3.63
C PHE A 111 -4.87 18.13 4.90
N PHE A 112 -3.97 19.10 4.84
CA PHE A 112 -3.58 19.93 5.98
C PHE A 112 -3.92 21.40 5.84
N GLY A 113 -4.19 21.90 4.61
CA GLY A 113 -4.56 23.28 4.38
C GLY A 113 -4.66 23.65 2.91
N GLU A 114 -5.22 24.82 2.64
CA GLU A 114 -5.45 25.29 1.27
C GLU A 114 -4.20 25.92 0.63
N THR A 115 -3.36 26.56 1.42
CA THR A 115 -2.09 27.14 0.97
C THR A 115 -0.91 26.31 1.47
N GLU A 116 0.18 26.31 0.73
CA GLU A 116 1.37 25.55 1.09
C GLU A 116 1.87 25.90 2.50
N SER A 117 1.97 27.19 2.84
CA SER A 117 2.45 27.65 4.15
C SER A 117 1.51 27.23 5.29
N SER A 118 0.19 27.37 5.10
CA SER A 118 -0.77 26.95 6.10
C SER A 118 -0.79 25.44 6.28
N ALA A 119 -0.69 24.70 5.17
CA ALA A 119 -0.66 23.22 5.18
C ALA A 119 0.58 22.67 5.90
N ILE A 120 1.78 23.24 5.65
CA ILE A 120 3.00 22.85 6.35
C ILE A 120 2.89 23.16 7.84
N SER A 121 2.40 24.33 8.22
CA SER A 121 2.23 24.72 9.61
C SER A 121 1.26 23.80 10.35
N SER A 122 0.10 23.50 9.75
CA SER A 122 -0.90 22.57 10.29
C SER A 122 -0.36 21.15 10.40
N TYR A 123 0.35 20.67 9.38
CA TYR A 123 1.00 19.38 9.38
C TYR A 123 2.02 19.23 10.52
N LEU A 124 2.93 20.21 10.69
CA LEU A 124 3.91 20.22 11.77
C LEU A 124 3.24 20.23 13.16
N LYS A 125 2.22 21.07 13.34
CA LYS A 125 1.43 21.13 14.57
C LYS A 125 0.79 19.77 14.87
N PHE A 126 0.18 19.14 13.88
CA PHE A 126 -0.46 17.84 14.01
C PHE A 126 0.51 16.71 14.38
N LEU A 127 1.76 16.76 13.87
CA LEU A 127 2.81 15.82 14.26
C LEU A 127 3.27 16.07 15.71
N LEU A 128 3.54 17.33 16.09
CA LEU A 128 4.05 17.69 17.41
C LEU A 128 3.04 17.36 18.52
N GLU A 129 1.76 17.65 18.33
CA GLU A 129 0.70 17.30 19.27
C GLU A 129 0.67 15.79 19.54
N SER A 130 0.88 14.98 18.49
CA SER A 130 0.91 13.53 18.61
C SER A 130 2.15 12.99 19.34
N CYS A 131 3.27 13.74 19.31
CA CYS A 131 4.46 13.39 20.09
C CYS A 131 4.32 13.74 21.57
N GLN A 132 3.60 14.84 21.89
CA GLN A 132 3.44 15.33 23.27
C GLN A 132 2.39 14.57 24.07
N THR A 133 1.30 14.15 23.44
CA THR A 133 0.17 13.49 24.13
C THR A 133 0.48 12.05 24.52
N GLY A 134 1.63 11.51 24.16
CA GLY A 134 1.96 10.11 24.46
C GLY A 134 0.99 9.10 23.84
N ASN A 135 0.04 9.56 23.04
CA ASN A 135 -0.96 8.75 22.35
C ASN A 135 -0.29 7.93 21.22
N ASN A 136 0.75 7.21 21.63
CA ASN A 136 1.34 6.13 20.83
C ASN A 136 0.32 5.03 20.53
N GLU A 137 -0.76 4.95 21.31
CA GLU A 137 -1.74 3.88 21.24
C GLU A 137 -2.79 4.08 20.15
N GLN A 138 -3.32 5.29 19.95
CA GLN A 138 -4.40 5.49 18.97
C GLN A 138 -3.98 5.47 17.51
N ALA A 139 -2.73 5.67 17.17
CA ALA A 139 -2.25 5.53 15.79
C ALA A 139 -1.44 4.23 15.57
N GLY A 140 -1.04 3.54 16.64
CA GLY A 140 -0.56 2.17 16.61
C GLY A 140 -1.72 1.19 16.50
N GLU A 141 -2.90 1.61 16.95
CA GLU A 141 -4.19 0.90 16.96
C GLU A 141 -5.19 1.36 15.89
N LEU A 142 -4.90 2.31 15.02
CA LEU A 142 -5.28 2.18 13.63
C LEU A 142 -4.54 0.92 13.14
N SER A 143 -4.38 0.11 14.11
CA SER A 143 -3.82 -1.17 14.09
C SER A 143 -4.73 -1.95 13.16
N PHE A 144 -4.14 -2.73 12.42
CA PHE A 144 -4.62 -3.92 11.77
C PHE A 144 -5.77 -4.64 12.54
N ILE A 145 -6.04 -4.31 13.78
CA ILE A 145 -7.07 -4.81 14.68
C ILE A 145 -8.44 -4.16 14.42
N GLU A 146 -8.54 -2.83 14.28
CA GLU A 146 -9.82 -2.19 13.92
C GLU A 146 -10.24 -2.51 12.48
N ALA A 147 -9.28 -2.57 11.57
CA ALA A 147 -9.55 -3.04 10.20
C ALA A 147 -9.99 -4.51 10.17
N THR A 148 -9.57 -5.33 11.11
CA THR A 148 -10.00 -6.74 11.25
C THR A 148 -11.31 -6.90 12.03
N GLU A 149 -11.64 -6.01 12.96
CA GLU A 149 -12.91 -6.01 13.68
C GLU A 149 -14.07 -5.53 12.79
N ILE A 150 -13.85 -4.50 11.97
CA ILE A 150 -14.86 -4.03 11.00
C ILE A 150 -15.05 -5.04 9.86
N SER A 151 -14.02 -5.75 9.44
CA SER A 151 -14.12 -6.75 8.35
C SER A 151 -14.55 -8.14 8.79
N GLY A 152 -14.76 -8.38 10.10
CA GLY A 152 -15.00 -9.71 10.66
C GLY A 152 -13.91 -10.68 10.20
N SER A 153 -13.33 -11.48 11.04
CA SER A 153 -12.14 -12.32 10.82
C SER A 153 -12.26 -13.36 9.68
N CYS A 154 -12.62 -12.92 8.48
CA CYS A 154 -12.64 -13.77 7.30
C CYS A 154 -11.25 -13.87 6.71
N LYS A 155 -10.56 -14.98 6.85
CA LYS A 155 -9.31 -15.28 6.15
C LYS A 155 -9.47 -14.98 4.67
N GLY A 156 -8.65 -14.04 4.15
CA GLY A 156 -8.62 -13.70 2.72
C GLY A 156 -9.30 -12.40 2.32
N TRP A 157 -9.88 -11.64 3.25
CA TRP A 157 -10.49 -10.36 2.95
C TRP A 157 -9.47 -9.22 3.02
N PRO A 158 -9.57 -8.19 2.13
CA PRO A 158 -8.73 -7.02 2.26
C PRO A 158 -9.07 -6.29 3.55
N ALA A 159 -8.05 -5.89 4.31
CA ALA A 159 -8.24 -5.01 5.44
C ALA A 159 -8.70 -3.63 4.94
N VAL A 160 -9.67 -3.03 5.61
CA VAL A 160 -10.29 -1.74 5.24
C VAL A 160 -10.27 -0.82 6.46
N ILE A 161 -9.80 0.41 6.27
CA ILE A 161 -9.90 1.50 7.24
C ILE A 161 -10.86 2.54 6.68
N GLY A 162 -11.98 2.75 7.32
CA GLY A 162 -13.02 3.65 6.88
C GLY A 162 -14.26 3.52 7.76
N ASP A 163 -15.26 4.36 7.49
CA ASP A 163 -16.56 4.21 8.13
C ASP A 163 -17.27 2.91 7.68
N PRO A 164 -18.34 2.49 8.40
CA PRO A 164 -19.04 1.24 8.10
C PRO A 164 -19.64 1.17 6.68
N GLU A 165 -20.05 2.31 6.11
CA GLU A 165 -20.62 2.38 4.77
C GLU A 165 -19.53 2.16 3.71
N PHE A 166 -18.39 2.83 3.86
CA PHE A 166 -17.22 2.64 3.02
C PHE A 166 -16.73 1.18 3.06
N ALA A 167 -16.62 0.60 4.26
CA ALA A 167 -16.21 -0.79 4.43
C ALA A 167 -17.18 -1.75 3.73
N LYS A 168 -18.50 -1.57 3.88
CA LYS A 168 -19.52 -2.37 3.22
C LYS A 168 -19.40 -2.30 1.70
N LYS A 169 -19.27 -1.10 1.14
CA LYS A 169 -19.12 -0.89 -0.31
C LYS A 169 -17.83 -1.52 -0.84
N ALA A 170 -16.72 -1.41 -0.09
CA ALA A 170 -15.46 -2.06 -0.44
C ALA A 170 -15.60 -3.59 -0.50
N LEU A 171 -16.31 -4.19 0.46
CA LEU A 171 -16.58 -5.62 0.50
C LEU A 171 -17.48 -6.09 -0.65
N GLU A 172 -18.51 -5.34 -0.99
CA GLU A 172 -19.40 -5.63 -2.13
C GLU A 172 -18.59 -5.63 -3.45
N ASN A 173 -17.79 -4.60 -3.67
CA ASN A 173 -16.91 -4.49 -4.84
C ASN A 173 -15.91 -5.66 -4.93
N TYR A 174 -15.39 -6.13 -3.79
CA TYR A 174 -14.48 -7.27 -3.76
C TYR A 174 -15.20 -8.59 -4.07
N LYS A 175 -16.41 -8.80 -3.56
CA LYS A 175 -17.25 -9.97 -3.93
C LYS A 175 -17.52 -10.00 -5.43
N ASP A 176 -17.89 -8.87 -6.01
CA ASP A 176 -18.12 -8.77 -7.45
C ASP A 176 -16.86 -9.06 -8.28
N TYR A 177 -15.70 -8.60 -7.80
CA TYR A 177 -14.43 -8.94 -8.43
C TYR A 177 -14.15 -10.45 -8.40
N LEU A 178 -14.36 -11.10 -7.25
CA LEU A 178 -14.20 -12.56 -7.11
C LEU A 178 -15.15 -13.32 -8.02
N ASN A 179 -16.42 -12.92 -8.06
CA ASN A 179 -17.43 -13.56 -8.92
C ASN A 179 -17.05 -13.45 -10.40
N ARG A 180 -16.55 -12.28 -10.85
CA ARG A 180 -16.07 -12.10 -12.23
C ARG A 180 -14.83 -12.98 -12.51
N LYS A 181 -13.93 -13.09 -11.54
CA LYS A 181 -12.73 -13.94 -11.65
C LYS A 181 -13.08 -15.42 -11.74
N HIS A 182 -14.03 -15.88 -10.92
CA HIS A 182 -14.53 -17.27 -10.99
C HIS A 182 -15.17 -17.58 -12.34
N ARG A 183 -16.08 -16.72 -12.83
CA ARG A 183 -16.68 -16.90 -14.17
C ARG A 183 -15.62 -16.97 -15.28
N LYS A 184 -14.57 -16.13 -15.20
CA LYS A 184 -13.49 -16.18 -16.19
C LYS A 184 -12.64 -17.45 -16.08
N ALA A 185 -12.44 -17.98 -14.89
CA ALA A 185 -11.76 -19.26 -14.68
C ALA A 185 -12.59 -20.44 -15.22
N GLU A 186 -13.89 -20.44 -14.96
CA GLU A 186 -14.82 -21.43 -15.52
C GLU A 186 -14.84 -21.39 -17.05
N TYR A 187 -14.84 -20.18 -17.64
CA TYR A 187 -14.79 -20.02 -19.09
C TYR A 187 -13.48 -20.56 -19.69
N ASN A 188 -12.34 -20.34 -19.04
CA ASN A 188 -11.06 -20.90 -19.49
C ASN A 188 -11.02 -22.43 -19.43
N VAL A 189 -11.59 -23.02 -18.37
CA VAL A 189 -11.73 -24.48 -18.25
C VAL A 189 -12.60 -25.05 -19.39
N VAL A 190 -13.70 -24.36 -19.71
CA VAL A 190 -14.55 -24.76 -20.84
C VAL A 190 -13.82 -24.68 -22.17
N LEU A 191 -13.00 -23.64 -22.40
CA LEU A 191 -12.21 -23.51 -23.61
C LEU A 191 -11.16 -24.60 -23.75
N GLU A 192 -10.46 -24.95 -22.66
CA GLU A 192 -9.48 -26.05 -22.67
C GLU A 192 -10.16 -27.39 -22.97
N GLU A 193 -11.32 -27.63 -22.38
CA GLU A 193 -12.10 -28.86 -22.62
C GLU A 193 -12.60 -28.94 -24.08
N VAL A 194 -13.05 -27.80 -24.63
CA VAL A 194 -13.45 -27.73 -26.05
C VAL A 194 -12.25 -27.97 -26.97
N ALA A 195 -11.12 -27.32 -26.69
CA ALA A 195 -9.90 -27.52 -27.47
C ALA A 195 -9.44 -28.99 -27.45
N ARG A 196 -9.45 -29.62 -26.27
CA ARG A 196 -9.13 -31.05 -26.12
C ARG A 196 -10.05 -31.93 -26.96
N ARG A 197 -11.35 -31.72 -26.92
CA ARG A 197 -12.34 -32.49 -27.71
C ARG A 197 -12.16 -32.30 -29.23
N VAL A 198 -11.83 -31.08 -29.66
CA VAL A 198 -11.52 -30.81 -31.06
C VAL A 198 -10.28 -31.59 -31.48
N CYS A 199 -9.20 -31.55 -30.71
CA CYS A 199 -7.99 -32.31 -30.99
C CYS A 199 -8.25 -33.84 -31.08
N GLU A 200 -9.04 -34.38 -30.14
CA GLU A 200 -9.43 -35.80 -30.14
C GLU A 200 -10.30 -36.17 -31.35
N THR A 201 -11.26 -35.29 -31.71
CA THR A 201 -12.19 -35.56 -32.83
C THR A 201 -11.51 -35.56 -34.18
N TYR A 202 -10.55 -34.66 -34.34
CA TYR A 202 -9.87 -34.46 -35.66
C TYR A 202 -8.47 -35.06 -35.71
N SER A 203 -8.01 -35.72 -34.62
CA SER A 203 -6.67 -36.29 -34.49
C SER A 203 -5.53 -35.31 -34.78
N ILE A 204 -5.70 -34.07 -34.35
CA ILE A 204 -4.72 -33.01 -34.46
C ILE A 204 -4.11 -32.68 -33.09
N SER A 205 -2.90 -32.14 -33.09
CA SER A 205 -2.25 -31.69 -31.84
C SER A 205 -2.77 -30.30 -31.38
N LEU A 206 -2.61 -29.98 -30.10
CA LEU A 206 -2.92 -28.63 -29.58
C LEU A 206 -2.07 -27.53 -30.24
N GLU A 207 -0.85 -27.86 -30.70
CA GLU A 207 0.04 -26.95 -31.40
C GLU A 207 -0.44 -26.64 -32.81
N GLU A 208 -1.11 -27.61 -33.48
CA GLU A 208 -1.71 -27.41 -34.80
C GLU A 208 -3.05 -26.65 -34.73
N LEU A 209 -3.69 -26.61 -33.56
CA LEU A 209 -4.95 -25.89 -33.33
C LEU A 209 -4.71 -24.41 -33.04
N MET A 210 -3.54 -24.02 -32.56
CA MET A 210 -3.17 -22.62 -32.20
C MET A 210 -2.42 -21.92 -33.29
#